data_4c73bbf56f952addec1f7af3c3c8a24c
#
_entry.id   4c73bbf56f952addec1f7af3c3c8a24c
#
_cell.length_a   1.000
_cell.length_b   1.000
_cell.length_c   1.000
_cell.angle_alpha   90.00
_cell.angle_beta   90.00
_cell.angle_gamma   90.00
#
_symmetry.space_group_name_H-M   'P 1'
#
loop_
_entity.id
_entity.type
_entity.pdbx_description
1 polymer ?
#
loop_
_entity_poly.entity_id
_entity_poly.type
_entity_poly.pdbx_seq_one_letter_code
_entity_poly.pdbx_strand_id
1 'polypeptide(L)'
;MKIICKWMGIALLALPTLFATNVMAQVLKKPTLEDLLPGGETYRIAENKWYQWYGDAACLELGIDSIKGIWAVNGVGAKAGENFTVITLKEANKLLAEKELGKLRNFYSAKTINTPHSAVIGILLQVDPLLLLNTGKYRVLIDWKKKELIWNQPCPAQAANEDWNEVSRHLAYTLNNNLYVMTNDGQTRQVTTEAEGIVCGQSVHRNEFGINKGTYWSPQGNLLAFYRMDESMVTQYPLVDITARIGELNNVRYPMAGMTSHKVTVGIYNTETQKTVYLNTGDPTDRYFTNISWAPDAKSIYLIELNRDQNHAKLCQYNTETGELMATLFEETHPKYVEPQHPIVFLPWDNNKFIYQSQRDGFNHLYLYNVKGELLKQLTQGEWLVQQVLGFNRQTQHVIIQSTETSPLQSNIYSVSLKDCKRSLLGNSEGIH
;
A
#
# COMPACT_ATOMS: atom_id res chain seq x y z
N MET A 1 -10.18 -80.75 20.19
CA MET A 1 -10.11 -79.60 19.23
C MET A 1 -11.45 -78.88 19.20
N LYS A 2 -11.97 -78.43 20.34
CA LYS A 2 -13.26 -77.71 20.45
C LYS A 2 -13.31 -76.66 21.59
N ILE A 3 -12.16 -76.27 22.19
CA ILE A 3 -12.14 -75.28 23.30
C ILE A 3 -11.39 -73.96 22.98
N ILE A 4 -10.74 -73.85 21.86
CA ILE A 4 -9.92 -72.65 21.53
C ILE A 4 -10.73 -71.58 20.80
N CYS A 5 -11.91 -71.82 20.25
CA CYS A 5 -12.71 -70.85 19.49
C CYS A 5 -13.65 -69.95 20.32
N LYS A 6 -13.74 -70.14 21.68
CA LYS A 6 -14.70 -69.33 22.47
C LYS A 6 -14.10 -68.08 23.16
N TRP A 7 -12.80 -67.94 23.13
CA TRP A 7 -12.12 -66.76 23.76
C TRP A 7 -11.65 -65.68 22.81
N MET A 8 -11.68 -65.93 21.49
CA MET A 8 -11.34 -64.85 20.49
C MET A 8 -12.52 -63.96 20.12
N GLY A 9 -13.75 -64.31 20.52
CA GLY A 9 -14.92 -63.49 20.23
C GLY A 9 -15.19 -62.37 21.24
N ILE A 10 -14.57 -62.43 22.43
CA ILE A 10 -14.80 -61.42 23.48
C ILE A 10 -13.70 -60.29 23.44
N ALA A 11 -12.54 -60.55 22.87
CA ALA A 11 -11.47 -59.57 22.76
C ALA A 11 -11.69 -58.57 21.62
N LEU A 12 -12.55 -58.87 20.63
CA LEU A 12 -12.83 -57.96 19.51
C LEU A 12 -13.98 -56.98 19.76
N LEU A 13 -14.77 -57.15 20.82
CA LEU A 13 -15.85 -56.25 21.20
C LEU A 13 -15.47 -55.22 22.28
N ALA A 14 -14.28 -55.34 22.86
CA ALA A 14 -13.78 -54.39 23.87
C ALA A 14 -12.85 -53.33 23.30
N LEU A 15 -12.41 -53.44 22.03
CA LEU A 15 -11.54 -52.42 21.41
C LEU A 15 -12.23 -51.15 20.91
N PRO A 16 -13.53 -51.10 20.56
CA PRO A 16 -14.15 -49.84 20.15
C PRO A 16 -14.51 -48.90 21.30
N THR A 17 -14.50 -49.37 22.54
CA THR A 17 -14.93 -48.53 23.68
C THR A 17 -13.78 -47.80 24.38
N LEU A 18 -12.55 -48.07 24.00
CA LEU A 18 -11.38 -47.39 24.58
C LEU A 18 -10.88 -46.19 23.74
N PHE A 19 -11.48 -45.91 22.57
CA PHE A 19 -11.26 -44.73 21.78
C PHE A 19 -12.45 -43.78 21.69
N ALA A 20 -13.42 -43.91 22.59
CA ALA A 20 -14.30 -42.80 22.91
C ALA A 20 -13.46 -41.74 23.69
N THR A 21 -12.46 -41.16 23.03
CA THR A 21 -11.92 -39.91 23.50
C THR A 21 -13.11 -38.96 23.68
N ASN A 22 -13.23 -38.42 24.86
CA ASN A 22 -14.13 -37.34 25.22
C ASN A 22 -14.00 -36.26 24.13
N VAL A 23 -14.81 -36.33 23.08
CA VAL A 23 -15.22 -35.15 22.33
C VAL A 23 -16.08 -34.41 23.35
N MET A 24 -15.44 -33.67 24.26
CA MET A 24 -16.09 -32.62 25.00
C MET A 24 -16.71 -31.75 23.93
N ALA A 25 -18.00 -31.89 23.70
CA ALA A 25 -18.75 -30.92 22.94
C ALA A 25 -18.42 -29.59 23.63
N GLN A 26 -17.63 -28.75 22.95
CA GLN A 26 -17.43 -27.36 23.39
C GLN A 26 -18.84 -26.79 23.48
N VAL A 27 -19.31 -26.59 24.70
CA VAL A 27 -20.55 -25.86 24.92
C VAL A 27 -20.26 -24.46 24.42
N LEU A 28 -20.64 -24.20 23.19
CA LEU A 28 -20.53 -22.88 22.59
C LEU A 28 -21.31 -21.93 23.49
N LYS A 29 -20.59 -21.08 24.20
CA LYS A 29 -21.20 -20.01 25.00
C LYS A 29 -21.99 -19.13 24.04
N LYS A 30 -23.29 -18.96 24.29
CA LYS A 30 -24.09 -17.98 23.56
C LYS A 30 -23.60 -16.61 23.96
N PRO A 31 -23.22 -15.73 22.98
CA PRO A 31 -22.82 -14.37 23.30
C PRO A 31 -23.98 -13.61 23.94
N THR A 32 -23.72 -12.87 25.00
CA THR A 32 -24.66 -11.92 25.60
C THR A 32 -24.60 -10.59 24.86
N LEU A 33 -25.55 -9.69 25.13
CA LEU A 33 -25.51 -8.34 24.56
C LEU A 33 -24.25 -7.58 25.00
N GLU A 34 -23.84 -7.76 26.26
CA GLU A 34 -22.60 -7.18 26.80
C GLU A 34 -21.35 -7.69 26.07
N ASP A 35 -21.33 -8.94 25.67
CA ASP A 35 -20.21 -9.49 24.89
C ASP A 35 -20.09 -8.86 23.50
N LEU A 36 -21.21 -8.37 22.95
CA LEU A 36 -21.28 -7.76 21.59
C LEU A 36 -21.09 -6.23 21.58
N LEU A 37 -21.17 -5.59 22.74
CA LEU A 37 -20.96 -4.14 22.82
C LEU A 37 -19.48 -3.77 22.73
N PRO A 38 -19.14 -2.65 22.07
CA PRO A 38 -17.77 -2.13 22.07
C PRO A 38 -17.26 -1.94 23.51
N GLY A 39 -16.13 -2.57 23.85
CA GLY A 39 -15.52 -2.51 25.18
C GLY A 39 -15.92 -3.65 26.13
N GLY A 40 -16.74 -4.62 25.70
CA GLY A 40 -17.04 -5.85 26.44
C GLY A 40 -15.77 -6.65 26.73
N GLU A 41 -15.69 -7.26 27.93
CA GLU A 41 -14.44 -7.92 28.37
C GLU A 41 -14.22 -9.29 27.69
N THR A 42 -15.30 -9.96 27.26
CA THR A 42 -15.25 -11.36 26.81
C THR A 42 -14.64 -11.55 25.43
N TYR A 43 -14.80 -10.58 24.53
CA TYR A 43 -14.29 -10.60 23.15
C TYR A 43 -13.42 -9.38 22.86
N ARG A 44 -12.55 -9.01 23.79
CA ARG A 44 -11.48 -8.05 23.47
C ARG A 44 -10.58 -8.67 22.42
N ILE A 45 -10.72 -8.21 21.20
CA ILE A 45 -9.68 -8.38 20.19
C ILE A 45 -8.45 -7.67 20.77
N ALA A 46 -7.34 -8.39 20.90
CA ALA A 46 -6.09 -7.79 21.27
C ALA A 46 -5.86 -6.60 20.32
N GLU A 47 -5.69 -5.39 20.86
CA GLU A 47 -5.43 -4.23 20.04
C GLU A 47 -4.18 -4.51 19.22
N ASN A 48 -4.31 -4.50 17.89
CA ASN A 48 -3.16 -4.60 17.01
C ASN A 48 -2.29 -3.37 17.26
N LYS A 49 -1.08 -3.61 17.73
CA LYS A 49 -0.10 -2.55 17.86
C LYS A 49 0.38 -2.13 16.48
N TRP A 50 0.37 -0.84 16.21
CA TRP A 50 0.85 -0.28 14.96
C TRP A 50 2.34 -0.04 15.05
N TYR A 51 3.11 -0.71 14.16
CA TYR A 51 4.54 -0.57 14.05
C TYR A 51 4.90 0.12 12.74
N GLN A 52 5.92 0.96 12.80
CA GLN A 52 6.54 1.56 11.62
C GLN A 52 8.04 1.29 11.65
N TRP A 53 8.60 0.87 10.55
CA TRP A 53 10.03 0.65 10.45
C TRP A 53 10.80 1.96 10.62
N TYR A 54 11.90 1.87 11.34
CA TYR A 54 12.91 2.93 11.51
C TYR A 54 14.26 2.35 11.10
N GLY A 55 14.66 2.59 9.86
CA GLY A 55 15.81 1.92 9.25
C GLY A 55 15.65 0.40 9.20
N ASP A 56 16.78 -0.31 9.25
CA ASP A 56 16.83 -1.77 9.13
C ASP A 56 16.87 -2.49 10.50
N ALA A 57 17.01 -1.77 11.61
CA ALA A 57 17.35 -2.34 12.91
C ALA A 57 16.31 -2.11 14.02
N ALA A 58 15.29 -1.30 13.78
CA ALA A 58 14.28 -0.99 14.78
C ALA A 58 12.93 -0.71 14.16
N CYS A 59 11.88 -0.77 14.96
CA CYS A 59 10.57 -0.26 14.60
C CYS A 59 10.08 0.69 15.71
N LEU A 60 9.23 1.64 15.32
CA LEU A 60 8.54 2.51 16.25
C LEU A 60 7.13 2.00 16.48
N GLU A 61 6.76 1.86 17.74
CA GLU A 61 5.39 1.56 18.17
C GLU A 61 4.67 2.88 18.46
N LEU A 62 3.60 3.12 17.72
CA LEU A 62 2.75 4.31 17.90
C LEU A 62 1.55 3.92 18.78
N GLY A 63 1.39 4.56 19.92
CA GLY A 63 0.23 4.26 20.76
C GLY A 63 0.31 4.82 22.17
N ILE A 64 -0.55 4.28 23.01
CA ILE A 64 -0.56 4.58 24.44
C ILE A 64 0.42 3.65 25.13
N ASP A 65 1.36 4.18 25.91
CA ASP A 65 2.04 3.40 26.93
C ASP A 65 0.99 2.98 27.97
N SER A 66 0.52 1.75 27.83
CA SER A 66 -0.56 1.19 28.67
C SER A 66 -0.17 1.10 30.15
N ILE A 67 1.14 1.13 30.49
CA ILE A 67 1.64 1.06 31.86
C ILE A 67 1.58 2.45 32.52
N LYS A 68 1.84 3.52 31.77
CA LYS A 68 1.91 4.88 32.31
C LYS A 68 0.71 5.76 31.97
N GLY A 69 -0.20 5.28 31.10
CA GLY A 69 -1.34 6.04 30.60
C GLY A 69 -0.94 7.29 29.80
N ILE A 70 0.30 7.34 29.31
CA ILE A 70 0.88 8.49 28.59
C ILE A 70 1.02 8.12 27.12
N TRP A 71 0.47 8.95 26.26
CA TRP A 71 0.72 8.84 24.82
C TRP A 71 2.21 9.04 24.53
N ALA A 72 2.81 8.06 23.88
CA ALA A 72 4.21 8.09 23.48
C ALA A 72 4.45 7.33 22.17
N VAL A 73 5.53 7.71 21.49
CA VAL A 73 6.16 6.91 20.47
C VAL A 73 7.30 6.15 21.14
N ASN A 74 7.29 4.84 21.04
CA ASN A 74 8.30 3.96 21.62
C ASN A 74 9.10 3.29 20.51
N GLY A 75 10.39 3.12 20.71
CA GLY A 75 11.25 2.33 19.85
C GLY A 75 11.38 0.91 20.37
N VAL A 76 11.29 -0.06 19.46
CA VAL A 76 11.53 -1.48 19.72
C VAL A 76 12.74 -1.88 18.89
N GLY A 77 13.86 -2.18 19.58
CA GLY A 77 15.08 -2.62 18.92
C GLY A 77 15.00 -4.06 18.43
N ALA A 78 15.87 -4.43 17.50
CA ALA A 78 15.96 -5.79 16.97
C ALA A 78 16.37 -6.83 18.02
N LYS A 79 17.02 -6.42 19.10
CA LYS A 79 17.36 -7.28 20.23
C LYS A 79 16.32 -7.17 21.32
N ALA A 80 15.95 -8.30 21.90
CA ALA A 80 15.01 -8.36 23.00
C ALA A 80 15.48 -7.46 24.17
N GLY A 81 14.60 -6.57 24.67
CA GLY A 81 14.88 -5.66 25.76
C GLY A 81 15.44 -4.29 25.40
N GLU A 82 15.72 -4.00 24.13
CA GLU A 82 16.16 -2.68 23.66
C GLU A 82 14.96 -1.76 23.37
N ASN A 83 14.10 -1.55 24.37
CA ASN A 83 12.99 -0.60 24.24
C ASN A 83 13.39 0.77 24.78
N PHE A 84 13.01 1.82 24.05
CA PHE A 84 13.27 3.21 24.46
C PHE A 84 12.08 4.10 24.10
N THR A 85 11.86 5.15 24.86
CA THR A 85 10.86 6.16 24.53
C THR A 85 11.46 7.15 23.54
N VAL A 86 10.84 7.29 22.37
CA VAL A 86 11.22 8.25 21.34
C VAL A 86 10.80 9.65 21.75
N ILE A 87 9.51 9.84 21.98
CA ILE A 87 8.96 11.12 22.42
C ILE A 87 7.60 10.91 23.09
N THR A 88 7.33 11.67 24.14
CA THR A 88 6.01 11.72 24.78
C THR A 88 5.14 12.80 24.16
N LEU A 89 3.82 12.66 24.28
CA LEU A 89 2.87 13.66 23.79
C LEU A 89 3.08 15.03 24.44
N LYS A 90 3.50 15.05 25.72
CA LYS A 90 3.82 16.27 26.44
C LYS A 90 5.03 17.00 25.86
N GLU A 91 6.09 16.25 25.53
CA GLU A 91 7.30 16.81 24.91
C GLU A 91 7.01 17.32 23.50
N ALA A 92 6.31 16.54 22.67
CA ALA A 92 5.92 16.97 21.33
C ALA A 92 5.09 18.25 21.37
N ASN A 93 4.08 18.32 22.25
CA ASN A 93 3.24 19.51 22.38
C ASN A 93 4.01 20.72 22.92
N LYS A 94 5.05 20.52 23.72
CA LYS A 94 5.92 21.63 24.13
C LYS A 94 6.66 22.23 22.93
N LEU A 95 7.27 21.39 22.08
CA LEU A 95 7.95 21.84 20.85
C LEU A 95 7.01 22.58 19.89
N LEU A 96 5.79 22.08 19.74
CA LEU A 96 4.77 22.70 18.87
C LEU A 96 4.31 24.05 19.41
N ALA A 97 4.15 24.19 20.73
CA ALA A 97 3.72 25.44 21.38
C ALA A 97 4.74 26.57 21.21
N GLU A 98 6.04 26.28 21.22
CA GLU A 98 7.11 27.25 21.01
C GLU A 98 7.05 27.97 19.65
N LYS A 99 6.38 27.37 18.66
CA LYS A 99 6.21 27.88 17.29
C LYS A 99 4.74 28.10 16.90
N GLU A 100 3.82 27.99 17.82
CA GLU A 100 2.37 28.16 17.60
C GLU A 100 1.77 27.22 16.53
N LEU A 101 2.33 26.01 16.38
CA LEU A 101 1.99 25.06 15.31
C LEU A 101 0.79 24.15 15.65
N GLY A 102 0.01 24.50 16.66
CA GLY A 102 -1.14 23.72 17.11
C GLY A 102 -0.80 22.69 18.16
N LYS A 103 -1.65 21.71 18.36
CA LYS A 103 -1.53 20.70 19.43
C LYS A 103 -1.95 19.32 18.92
N LEU A 104 -1.18 18.30 19.31
CA LEU A 104 -1.53 16.90 19.10
C LEU A 104 -2.45 16.39 20.22
N ARG A 105 -3.39 15.54 19.86
CA ARG A 105 -4.21 14.78 20.80
C ARG A 105 -3.67 13.37 21.04
N ASN A 106 -3.00 12.82 20.05
CA ASN A 106 -2.39 11.49 20.03
C ASN A 106 -1.32 11.42 18.93
N PHE A 107 -0.72 10.24 18.70
CA PHE A 107 0.27 10.01 17.65
C PHE A 107 -0.24 9.15 16.49
N TYR A 108 -1.55 8.92 16.32
CA TYR A 108 -2.06 8.06 15.23
C TYR A 108 -1.67 8.52 13.82
N SER A 109 -1.44 9.82 13.64
CA SER A 109 -0.98 10.39 12.37
C SER A 109 0.54 10.56 12.29
N ALA A 110 1.29 10.11 13.30
CA ALA A 110 2.74 10.20 13.29
C ALA A 110 3.33 9.21 12.29
N LYS A 111 4.37 9.61 11.56
CA LYS A 111 5.04 8.80 10.55
C LYS A 111 6.56 8.90 10.70
N THR A 112 7.23 7.75 10.67
CA THR A 112 8.70 7.71 10.55
C THR A 112 9.13 8.15 9.17
N ILE A 113 10.25 8.83 9.09
CA ILE A 113 10.90 9.18 7.82
C ILE A 113 12.09 8.24 7.65
N ASN A 114 12.04 7.43 6.62
CA ASN A 114 13.05 6.43 6.31
C ASN A 114 13.91 6.82 5.10
N THR A 115 14.02 8.09 4.81
CA THR A 115 14.89 8.58 3.74
C THR A 115 16.35 8.36 4.14
N PRO A 116 17.14 7.58 3.38
CA PRO A 116 18.52 7.32 3.70
C PRO A 116 19.37 8.59 3.56
N HIS A 117 20.23 8.85 4.53
CA HIS A 117 21.10 10.04 4.55
C HIS A 117 22.20 9.98 3.46
N SER A 118 22.60 8.79 3.04
CA SER A 118 23.43 8.55 1.84
C SER A 118 23.39 7.07 1.49
N ALA A 119 23.30 6.77 0.21
CA ALA A 119 23.44 5.42 -0.33
C ALA A 119 24.91 4.99 -0.28
N VAL A 120 25.40 4.55 0.87
CA VAL A 120 26.66 3.85 0.92
C VAL A 120 26.35 2.36 0.90
N ILE A 121 26.75 1.75 -0.19
CA ILE A 121 26.64 0.32 -0.47
C ILE A 121 27.24 -0.47 0.69
N GLY A 122 26.43 -1.29 1.38
CA GLY A 122 26.88 -2.33 2.31
C GLY A 122 26.89 -1.98 3.80
N ILE A 123 26.37 -0.85 4.23
CA ILE A 123 26.21 -0.50 5.66
C ILE A 123 24.72 -0.36 5.98
N LEU A 124 24.31 -0.80 7.17
CA LEU A 124 22.98 -0.56 7.73
C LEU A 124 22.54 0.88 7.41
N LEU A 125 21.38 1.01 6.77
CA LEU A 125 20.83 2.33 6.44
C LEU A 125 20.69 3.13 7.74
N GLN A 126 21.60 4.07 7.96
CA GLN A 126 21.39 5.10 8.98
C GLN A 126 20.31 6.05 8.43
N VAL A 127 19.16 6.00 9.04
CA VAL A 127 18.10 6.99 8.79
C VAL A 127 18.19 8.10 9.82
N ASP A 128 17.81 9.31 9.42
CA ASP A 128 17.70 10.43 10.33
C ASP A 128 16.62 10.13 11.39
N PRO A 129 16.83 10.58 12.64
CA PRO A 129 15.86 10.37 13.72
C PRO A 129 14.67 11.33 13.57
N LEU A 130 13.97 11.22 12.43
CA LEU A 130 12.90 12.13 12.04
C LEU A 130 11.53 11.50 12.24
N LEU A 131 10.61 12.28 12.78
CA LEU A 131 9.21 11.94 12.94
C LEU A 131 8.36 13.05 12.36
N LEU A 132 7.50 12.68 11.39
CA LEU A 132 6.50 13.57 10.84
C LEU A 132 5.26 13.53 11.73
N LEU A 133 4.80 14.69 12.15
CA LEU A 133 3.60 14.91 12.96
C LEU A 133 2.59 15.71 12.16
N ASN A 134 1.30 15.44 12.36
CA ASN A 134 0.23 16.24 11.77
C ASN A 134 -0.69 16.78 12.87
N THR A 135 -0.73 18.10 13.02
CA THR A 135 -1.58 18.78 14.00
C THR A 135 -2.97 19.14 13.48
N GLY A 136 -3.26 18.80 12.21
CA GLY A 136 -4.46 19.24 11.50
C GLY A 136 -4.32 20.65 10.90
N LYS A 137 -3.41 21.49 11.43
CA LYS A 137 -3.09 22.81 10.87
C LYS A 137 -1.75 22.82 10.16
N TYR A 138 -0.81 22.03 10.67
CA TYR A 138 0.56 21.93 10.14
C TYR A 138 1.02 20.49 10.10
N ARG A 139 1.80 20.16 9.07
CA ARG A 139 2.75 19.06 9.08
C ARG A 139 4.04 19.54 9.68
N VAL A 140 4.59 18.79 10.59
CA VAL A 140 5.76 19.19 11.38
C VAL A 140 6.75 18.05 11.40
N LEU A 141 7.99 18.32 11.10
CA LEU A 141 9.08 17.36 11.16
C LEU A 141 9.96 17.68 12.37
N ILE A 142 10.14 16.71 13.25
CA ILE A 142 10.99 16.82 14.42
C ILE A 142 12.17 15.86 14.35
N ASP A 143 13.34 16.30 14.80
CA ASP A 143 14.43 15.42 15.20
C ASP A 143 14.16 14.98 16.64
N TRP A 144 13.73 13.72 16.80
CA TRP A 144 13.33 13.24 18.11
C TRP A 144 14.52 12.95 19.05
N LYS A 145 15.74 12.75 18.54
CA LYS A 145 16.95 12.61 19.36
C LYS A 145 17.39 13.94 19.93
N LYS A 146 17.42 14.98 19.11
CA LYS A 146 17.75 16.35 19.55
C LYS A 146 16.59 17.05 20.24
N LYS A 147 15.36 16.53 20.03
CA LYS A 147 14.11 17.16 20.48
C LYS A 147 13.94 18.57 19.91
N GLU A 148 14.18 18.69 18.63
CA GLU A 148 14.12 19.94 17.88
C GLU A 148 13.10 19.86 16.74
N LEU A 149 12.42 20.97 16.49
CA LEU A 149 11.58 21.15 15.33
C LEU A 149 12.47 21.62 14.16
N ILE A 150 12.54 20.84 13.08
CA ILE A 150 13.42 21.12 11.93
C ILE A 150 12.69 21.63 10.70
N TRP A 151 11.39 21.40 10.59
CA TRP A 151 10.59 21.86 9.46
C TRP A 151 9.12 21.85 9.78
N ASN A 152 8.36 22.73 9.13
CA ASN A 152 6.90 22.71 9.15
C ASN A 152 6.31 23.22 7.84
N GLN A 153 5.09 22.80 7.56
CA GLN A 153 4.31 23.20 6.40
C GLN A 153 2.83 23.31 6.79
N PRO A 154 2.11 24.36 6.38
CA PRO A 154 0.68 24.46 6.66
C PRO A 154 -0.08 23.33 5.94
N CYS A 155 -1.16 22.85 6.54
CA CYS A 155 -2.12 21.97 5.89
C CYS A 155 -3.11 22.82 5.10
N PRO A 156 -3.25 22.61 3.78
CA PRO A 156 -4.18 23.40 2.99
C PRO A 156 -5.64 23.14 3.44
N ALA A 157 -6.42 24.19 3.57
CA ALA A 157 -7.82 24.06 3.92
C ALA A 157 -8.58 23.37 2.77
N GLN A 158 -9.50 22.46 3.13
CA GLN A 158 -10.35 21.72 2.17
C GLN A 158 -9.57 20.86 1.17
N ALA A 159 -8.28 20.64 1.38
CA ALA A 159 -7.50 19.73 0.55
C ALA A 159 -8.03 18.30 0.66
N ALA A 160 -8.10 17.62 -0.50
CA ALA A 160 -8.39 16.20 -0.60
C ALA A 160 -7.25 15.48 -1.35
N ASN A 161 -7.23 14.16 -1.29
CA ASN A 161 -6.28 13.31 -2.00
C ASN A 161 -4.80 13.73 -1.78
N GLU A 162 -4.46 14.04 -0.54
CA GLU A 162 -3.13 14.48 -0.16
C GLU A 162 -2.08 13.38 -0.37
N ASP A 163 -0.99 13.71 -1.07
CA ASP A 163 0.15 12.83 -1.32
C ASP A 163 1.45 13.60 -1.02
N TRP A 164 2.04 13.32 0.12
CA TRP A 164 3.24 13.98 0.60
C TRP A 164 4.50 13.16 0.26
N ASN A 165 5.51 13.81 -0.31
CA ASN A 165 6.79 13.18 -0.63
C ASN A 165 7.82 13.40 0.48
N GLU A 166 8.44 12.31 0.95
CA GLU A 166 9.41 12.34 2.06
C GLU A 166 10.73 13.02 1.68
N VAL A 167 11.16 12.90 0.42
CA VAL A 167 12.45 13.41 -0.06
C VAL A 167 12.38 14.93 -0.29
N SER A 168 11.46 15.36 -1.12
CA SER A 168 11.31 16.78 -1.48
C SER A 168 10.49 17.57 -0.46
N ARG A 169 9.72 16.91 0.41
CA ARG A 169 8.73 17.52 1.33
C ARG A 169 7.65 18.30 0.59
N HIS A 170 7.44 18.00 -0.67
CA HIS A 170 6.35 18.55 -1.46
C HIS A 170 5.06 17.81 -1.15
N LEU A 171 3.93 18.50 -1.26
CA LEU A 171 2.60 17.96 -1.08
C LEU A 171 1.80 18.14 -2.36
N ALA A 172 1.33 17.06 -2.96
CA ALA A 172 0.28 17.09 -3.96
C ALA A 172 -1.08 16.98 -3.28
N TYR A 173 -2.08 17.72 -3.74
CA TYR A 173 -3.44 17.65 -3.23
C TYR A 173 -4.44 18.16 -4.25
N THR A 174 -5.73 17.89 -4.04
CA THR A 174 -6.79 18.34 -4.93
C THR A 174 -7.74 19.32 -4.25
N LEU A 175 -8.21 20.29 -5.02
CA LEU A 175 -9.32 21.18 -4.67
C LEU A 175 -10.24 21.29 -5.89
N ASN A 176 -11.54 21.06 -5.69
CA ASN A 176 -12.55 21.19 -6.76
C ASN A 176 -12.14 20.48 -8.06
N ASN A 177 -11.69 19.23 -7.96
CA ASN A 177 -11.23 18.39 -9.07
C ASN A 177 -9.93 18.85 -9.79
N ASN A 178 -9.29 19.91 -9.33
CA ASN A 178 -8.01 20.35 -9.86
C ASN A 178 -6.85 19.97 -8.94
N LEU A 179 -5.68 19.74 -9.55
CA LEU A 179 -4.45 19.36 -8.87
C LEU A 179 -3.63 20.59 -8.48
N TYR A 180 -3.10 20.55 -7.27
CA TYR A 180 -2.22 21.54 -6.69
C TYR A 180 -0.97 20.88 -6.12
N VAL A 181 0.14 21.61 -6.12
CA VAL A 181 1.38 21.22 -5.44
C VAL A 181 1.79 22.34 -4.49
N MET A 182 2.01 22.00 -3.23
CA MET A 182 2.66 22.86 -2.25
C MET A 182 4.12 22.43 -2.09
N THR A 183 5.04 23.33 -2.34
CA THR A 183 6.47 23.09 -2.20
C THR A 183 6.90 23.07 -0.73
N ASN A 184 8.12 22.61 -0.45
CA ASN A 184 8.63 22.46 0.92
C ASN A 184 8.69 23.76 1.73
N ASP A 185 8.76 24.90 1.05
CA ASP A 185 8.71 26.26 1.64
C ASP A 185 7.27 26.78 1.83
N GLY A 186 6.25 25.96 1.55
CA GLY A 186 4.85 26.31 1.72
C GLY A 186 4.20 27.09 0.57
N GLN A 187 4.93 27.34 -0.53
CA GLN A 187 4.34 27.98 -1.71
C GLN A 187 3.41 27.01 -2.44
N THR A 188 2.22 27.45 -2.76
CA THR A 188 1.22 26.67 -3.49
C THR A 188 1.21 27.04 -4.97
N ARG A 189 1.12 26.02 -5.82
CA ARG A 189 0.97 26.16 -7.26
C ARG A 189 -0.19 25.32 -7.74
N GLN A 190 -1.04 25.91 -8.55
CA GLN A 190 -2.09 25.19 -9.25
C GLN A 190 -1.48 24.52 -10.49
N VAL A 191 -1.58 23.19 -10.55
CA VAL A 191 -1.01 22.39 -11.66
C VAL A 191 -1.97 22.29 -12.82
N THR A 192 -3.28 22.15 -12.53
CA THR A 192 -4.33 22.02 -13.55
C THR A 192 -5.42 23.07 -13.36
N THR A 193 -5.97 23.55 -14.49
CA THR A 193 -7.15 24.44 -14.52
C THR A 193 -8.11 23.85 -15.54
N GLU A 194 -9.00 22.99 -15.08
CA GLU A 194 -9.87 22.19 -15.94
C GLU A 194 -11.34 22.60 -15.77
N ALA A 195 -12.12 22.36 -16.83
CA ALA A 195 -13.56 22.59 -16.83
C ALA A 195 -14.29 21.52 -16.01
N GLU A 196 -15.58 21.78 -15.75
CA GLU A 196 -16.48 20.78 -15.14
C GLU A 196 -16.53 19.49 -15.95
N GLY A 197 -16.50 18.34 -15.26
CA GLY A 197 -16.45 17.01 -15.86
C GLY A 197 -15.06 16.50 -16.15
N ILE A 198 -14.02 17.27 -15.76
CA ILE A 198 -12.62 16.81 -15.81
C ILE A 198 -12.09 16.79 -14.37
N VAL A 199 -11.46 15.65 -14.01
CA VAL A 199 -10.96 15.37 -12.67
C VAL A 199 -9.47 15.07 -12.75
N CYS A 200 -8.66 15.77 -11.96
CA CYS A 200 -7.20 15.62 -11.94
C CYS A 200 -6.70 15.21 -10.56
N GLY A 201 -5.66 14.34 -10.52
CA GLY A 201 -4.99 13.95 -9.28
C GLY A 201 -5.82 13.07 -8.36
N GLN A 202 -6.89 12.49 -8.85
CA GLN A 202 -7.74 11.54 -8.11
C GLN A 202 -7.63 10.14 -8.73
N SER A 203 -8.05 9.11 -7.98
CA SER A 203 -8.12 7.75 -8.50
C SER A 203 -9.10 7.66 -9.68
N VAL A 204 -8.81 6.76 -10.60
CA VAL A 204 -9.58 6.57 -11.83
C VAL A 204 -10.10 5.14 -11.92
N HIS A 205 -10.85 4.82 -12.96
CA HIS A 205 -11.31 3.46 -13.28
C HIS A 205 -12.02 2.77 -12.11
N ARG A 206 -12.74 3.56 -11.27
CA ARG A 206 -13.49 3.08 -10.10
C ARG A 206 -12.64 2.30 -9.09
N ASN A 207 -11.35 2.66 -8.96
CA ASN A 207 -10.36 1.97 -8.11
C ASN A 207 -10.11 0.51 -8.50
N GLU A 208 -10.41 0.13 -9.73
CA GLU A 208 -10.06 -1.18 -10.29
C GLU A 208 -8.55 -1.32 -10.47
N PHE A 209 -8.08 -2.53 -10.67
CA PHE A 209 -6.68 -2.85 -11.01
C PHE A 209 -5.64 -2.33 -10.00
N GLY A 210 -6.00 -2.29 -8.70
CA GLY A 210 -5.11 -1.82 -7.63
C GLY A 210 -4.91 -0.29 -7.59
N ILE A 211 -5.68 0.49 -8.37
CA ILE A 211 -5.63 1.95 -8.33
C ILE A 211 -6.31 2.43 -7.05
N ASN A 212 -5.56 3.11 -6.18
CA ASN A 212 -6.05 3.64 -4.91
C ASN A 212 -5.78 5.13 -4.72
N LYS A 213 -5.02 5.75 -5.63
CA LYS A 213 -4.70 7.18 -5.63
C LYS A 213 -4.53 7.72 -7.04
N GLY A 214 -4.47 9.03 -7.18
CA GLY A 214 -4.37 9.71 -8.47
C GLY A 214 -3.04 10.41 -8.74
N THR A 215 -2.09 10.35 -7.80
CA THR A 215 -0.79 11.03 -7.88
C THR A 215 0.35 10.09 -7.50
N TYR A 216 1.50 10.23 -8.15
CA TYR A 216 2.67 9.36 -7.97
C TYR A 216 3.94 10.18 -8.08
N TRP A 217 4.60 10.45 -6.96
CA TRP A 217 5.86 11.16 -6.92
C TRP A 217 7.01 10.31 -7.47
N SER A 218 7.91 10.94 -8.22
CA SER A 218 9.19 10.33 -8.59
C SER A 218 10.04 10.05 -7.35
N PRO A 219 11.01 9.13 -7.40
CA PRO A 219 11.88 8.82 -6.26
C PRO A 219 12.61 10.04 -5.69
N GLN A 220 12.96 11.04 -6.53
CA GLN A 220 13.61 12.28 -6.12
C GLN A 220 12.61 13.36 -5.66
N GLY A 221 11.31 13.17 -5.93
CA GLY A 221 10.24 14.07 -5.53
C GLY A 221 10.15 15.39 -6.30
N ASN A 222 10.84 15.50 -7.43
CA ASN A 222 10.80 16.68 -8.33
C ASN A 222 9.81 16.53 -9.50
N LEU A 223 9.38 15.29 -9.81
CA LEU A 223 8.35 14.99 -10.80
C LEU A 223 7.13 14.36 -10.14
N LEU A 224 5.94 14.72 -10.61
CA LEU A 224 4.67 14.21 -10.15
C LEU A 224 3.87 13.66 -11.33
N ALA A 225 3.72 12.35 -11.41
CA ALA A 225 2.77 11.75 -12.32
C ALA A 225 1.36 11.83 -11.73
N PHE A 226 0.36 12.13 -12.56
CA PHE A 226 -1.02 12.23 -12.11
C PHE A 226 -2.00 11.78 -13.20
N TYR A 227 -3.14 11.27 -12.77
CA TYR A 227 -4.26 11.00 -13.67
C TYR A 227 -5.05 12.27 -13.95
N ARG A 228 -5.43 12.44 -15.22
CA ARG A 228 -6.43 13.37 -15.71
C ARG A 228 -7.56 12.55 -16.34
N MET A 229 -8.74 12.60 -15.76
CA MET A 229 -9.92 11.87 -16.20
C MET A 229 -10.94 12.84 -16.77
N ASP A 230 -11.27 12.68 -18.06
CA ASP A 230 -12.40 13.35 -18.68
C ASP A 230 -13.63 12.45 -18.60
N GLU A 231 -14.60 12.84 -17.81
CA GLU A 231 -15.88 12.18 -17.65
C GLU A 231 -17.05 13.04 -18.15
N SER A 232 -16.76 14.10 -18.93
CA SER A 232 -17.80 15.02 -19.44
C SER A 232 -18.85 14.31 -20.27
N MET A 233 -18.48 13.25 -21.01
CA MET A 233 -19.36 12.44 -21.83
C MET A 233 -20.05 11.30 -21.07
N VAL A 234 -19.70 11.06 -19.79
CA VAL A 234 -20.25 9.95 -19.02
C VAL A 234 -21.65 10.32 -18.52
N THR A 235 -22.58 9.38 -18.67
CA THR A 235 -23.97 9.54 -18.22
C THR A 235 -24.04 9.81 -16.72
N GLN A 236 -24.87 10.75 -16.33
CA GLN A 236 -25.19 11.01 -14.94
C GLN A 236 -26.17 9.95 -14.42
N TYR A 237 -25.82 9.30 -13.33
CA TYR A 237 -26.66 8.34 -12.63
C TYR A 237 -27.27 9.00 -11.41
N PRO A 238 -28.62 9.00 -11.25
CA PRO A 238 -29.28 9.66 -10.14
C PRO A 238 -29.14 8.83 -8.85
N LEU A 239 -28.52 9.41 -7.83
CA LEU A 239 -28.56 8.91 -6.46
C LEU A 239 -29.51 9.76 -5.65
N VAL A 240 -30.34 9.14 -4.81
CA VAL A 240 -31.21 9.88 -3.89
C VAL A 240 -30.51 9.99 -2.54
N ASP A 241 -30.21 11.18 -2.10
CA ASP A 241 -29.77 11.45 -0.74
C ASP A 241 -30.97 11.40 0.20
N ILE A 242 -31.07 10.35 0.98
CA ILE A 242 -32.14 10.13 1.97
C ILE A 242 -31.81 10.71 3.36
N THR A 243 -30.64 11.30 3.55
CA THR A 243 -30.25 11.95 4.81
C THR A 243 -30.87 13.36 4.93
N ALA A 244 -31.20 13.99 3.81
CA ALA A 244 -31.98 15.20 3.78
C ALA A 244 -33.44 14.94 4.21
N ARG A 245 -34.07 15.91 4.84
CA ARG A 245 -35.49 15.80 5.30
C ARG A 245 -36.46 15.48 4.16
N ILE A 246 -36.22 16.04 2.99
CA ILE A 246 -36.86 15.69 1.73
C ILE A 246 -35.79 15.19 0.83
N GLY A 247 -35.92 13.95 0.28
CA GLY A 247 -34.90 13.34 -0.55
C GLY A 247 -34.47 14.26 -1.69
N GLU A 248 -33.15 14.41 -1.85
CA GLU A 248 -32.52 15.24 -2.89
C GLU A 248 -31.82 14.37 -3.90
N LEU A 249 -31.81 14.80 -5.17
CA LEU A 249 -31.04 14.08 -6.21
C LEU A 249 -29.58 14.53 -6.17
N ASN A 250 -28.69 13.56 -5.96
CA ASN A 250 -27.26 13.73 -6.11
C ASN A 250 -26.82 12.91 -7.33
N ASN A 251 -26.64 13.57 -8.47
CA ASN A 251 -26.23 12.92 -9.70
C ASN A 251 -24.72 12.66 -9.70
N VAL A 252 -24.33 11.42 -9.98
CA VAL A 252 -22.92 11.03 -10.15
C VAL A 252 -22.68 10.54 -11.57
N ARG A 253 -21.54 10.85 -12.14
CA ARG A 253 -21.14 10.30 -13.44
C ARG A 253 -20.77 8.84 -13.28
N TYR A 254 -21.51 7.95 -13.95
CA TYR A 254 -21.33 6.51 -13.85
C TYR A 254 -21.52 5.83 -15.21
N PRO A 255 -20.46 5.24 -15.80
CA PRO A 255 -20.59 4.53 -17.06
C PRO A 255 -21.21 3.15 -16.80
N MET A 256 -22.51 3.03 -16.98
CA MET A 256 -23.20 1.73 -16.91
C MET A 256 -22.73 0.81 -18.02
N ALA A 257 -22.97 -0.50 -17.87
CA ALA A 257 -22.60 -1.51 -18.85
C ALA A 257 -23.09 -1.14 -20.26
N GLY A 258 -22.20 -1.21 -21.26
CA GLY A 258 -22.48 -0.85 -22.65
C GLY A 258 -22.54 0.65 -22.95
N MET A 259 -22.40 1.53 -21.95
CA MET A 259 -22.38 2.98 -22.15
C MET A 259 -20.96 3.55 -22.28
N THR A 260 -20.87 4.77 -22.81
CA THR A 260 -19.62 5.49 -22.97
C THR A 260 -18.91 5.68 -21.61
N SER A 261 -17.65 5.27 -21.54
CA SER A 261 -16.80 5.43 -20.36
C SER A 261 -16.01 6.73 -20.42
N HIS A 262 -15.42 7.10 -19.28
CA HIS A 262 -14.49 8.20 -19.17
C HIS A 262 -13.19 7.93 -19.95
N LYS A 263 -12.46 8.99 -20.27
CA LYS A 263 -11.16 8.95 -20.93
C LYS A 263 -10.08 9.42 -19.98
N VAL A 264 -9.06 8.59 -19.80
CA VAL A 264 -7.97 8.89 -18.87
C VAL A 264 -6.68 9.18 -19.65
N THR A 265 -5.95 10.18 -19.18
CA THR A 265 -4.58 10.47 -19.62
C THR A 265 -3.67 10.60 -18.39
N VAL A 266 -2.36 10.43 -18.58
CA VAL A 266 -1.37 10.57 -17.52
C VAL A 266 -0.50 11.78 -17.81
N GLY A 267 -0.48 12.74 -16.89
CA GLY A 267 0.40 13.91 -16.93
C GLY A 267 1.60 13.73 -16.00
N ILE A 268 2.72 14.34 -16.35
CA ILE A 268 3.92 14.45 -15.51
C ILE A 268 4.21 15.94 -15.31
N TYR A 269 4.04 16.39 -14.08
CA TYR A 269 4.36 17.77 -13.68
C TYR A 269 5.76 17.84 -13.09
N ASN A 270 6.56 18.76 -13.58
CA ASN A 270 7.90 19.07 -13.04
C ASN A 270 7.80 20.28 -12.11
N THR A 271 8.15 20.09 -10.83
CA THR A 271 8.03 21.11 -9.79
C THR A 271 9.01 22.28 -9.95
N GLU A 272 10.14 22.04 -10.62
CA GLU A 272 11.20 23.04 -10.86
C GLU A 272 10.85 23.92 -12.05
N THR A 273 10.50 23.30 -13.19
CA THR A 273 10.17 24.03 -14.42
C THR A 273 8.71 24.49 -14.48
N GLN A 274 7.86 23.94 -13.62
CA GLN A 274 6.40 24.17 -13.56
C GLN A 274 5.68 23.82 -14.87
N LYS A 275 6.22 22.88 -15.63
CA LYS A 275 5.63 22.39 -16.88
C LYS A 275 5.04 21.01 -16.69
N THR A 276 3.96 20.74 -17.41
CA THR A 276 3.34 19.41 -17.51
C THR A 276 3.57 18.84 -18.89
N VAL A 277 4.00 17.59 -18.95
CA VAL A 277 4.07 16.78 -20.17
C VAL A 277 3.04 15.65 -20.02
N TYR A 278 2.21 15.44 -21.04
CA TYR A 278 1.29 14.29 -21.06
C TYR A 278 1.92 13.14 -21.82
N LEU A 279 1.71 11.92 -21.34
CA LEU A 279 2.14 10.70 -22.03
C LEU A 279 1.36 10.53 -23.33
N ASN A 280 2.08 10.27 -24.43
CA ASN A 280 1.49 10.02 -25.73
C ASN A 280 1.00 8.57 -25.81
N THR A 281 -0.12 8.28 -25.15
CA THR A 281 -0.74 6.95 -25.13
C THR A 281 -1.64 6.68 -26.33
N GLY A 282 -1.83 7.64 -27.23
CA GLY A 282 -2.82 7.58 -28.31
C GLY A 282 -4.26 7.79 -27.81
N ASP A 283 -5.24 7.27 -28.52
CA ASP A 283 -6.67 7.40 -28.14
C ASP A 283 -6.96 6.63 -26.85
N PRO A 284 -7.38 7.31 -25.76
CA PRO A 284 -7.69 6.70 -24.48
C PRO A 284 -9.07 6.03 -24.43
N THR A 285 -9.84 6.01 -25.52
CA THR A 285 -11.18 5.42 -25.57
C THR A 285 -11.10 3.91 -25.32
N ASP A 286 -11.95 3.42 -24.40
CA ASP A 286 -12.06 2.00 -24.05
C ASP A 286 -10.74 1.33 -23.63
N ARG A 287 -9.92 2.09 -22.89
CA ARG A 287 -8.64 1.65 -22.33
C ARG A 287 -8.50 2.07 -20.88
N TYR A 288 -7.76 1.26 -20.14
CA TYR A 288 -7.39 1.54 -18.77
C TYR A 288 -5.88 1.74 -18.70
N PHE A 289 -5.45 2.76 -17.94
CA PHE A 289 -4.04 3.05 -17.63
C PHE A 289 -3.83 2.86 -16.14
N THR A 290 -3.09 1.83 -15.77
CA THR A 290 -3.00 1.38 -14.39
C THR A 290 -1.56 1.07 -13.98
N ASN A 291 -1.33 0.86 -12.69
CA ASN A 291 -0.07 0.37 -12.13
C ASN A 291 1.15 1.22 -12.48
N ILE A 292 1.02 2.55 -12.30
CA ILE A 292 2.09 3.51 -12.55
C ILE A 292 3.31 3.20 -11.66
N SER A 293 4.49 3.09 -12.28
CA SER A 293 5.78 2.88 -11.61
C SER A 293 6.85 3.78 -12.20
N TRP A 294 7.65 4.39 -11.36
CA TRP A 294 8.82 5.16 -11.79
C TRP A 294 10.05 4.27 -11.94
N ALA A 295 10.86 4.54 -12.98
CA ALA A 295 12.23 4.08 -12.95
C ALA A 295 13.00 4.71 -11.77
N PRO A 296 13.99 4.04 -11.18
CA PRO A 296 14.74 4.58 -10.06
C PRO A 296 15.46 5.91 -10.35
N ASP A 297 15.82 6.17 -11.61
CA ASP A 297 16.43 7.42 -12.08
C ASP A 297 15.41 8.49 -12.52
N ALA A 298 14.12 8.17 -12.49
CA ALA A 298 12.99 8.99 -12.93
C ALA A 298 13.03 9.43 -14.42
N LYS A 299 13.91 8.86 -15.26
CA LYS A 299 13.96 9.18 -16.69
C LYS A 299 12.88 8.48 -17.50
N SER A 300 12.31 7.42 -16.96
CA SER A 300 11.16 6.75 -17.54
C SER A 300 10.12 6.39 -16.50
N ILE A 301 8.89 6.24 -16.98
CA ILE A 301 7.74 5.81 -16.19
C ILE A 301 7.10 4.62 -16.90
N TYR A 302 6.63 3.68 -16.11
CA TYR A 302 5.98 2.46 -16.59
C TYR A 302 4.53 2.47 -16.18
N LEU A 303 3.67 1.97 -17.05
CA LEU A 303 2.27 1.74 -16.76
C LEU A 303 1.76 0.51 -17.52
N ILE A 304 0.71 -0.09 -17.01
CA ILE A 304 0.01 -1.16 -17.71
C ILE A 304 -1.19 -0.56 -18.42
N GLU A 305 -1.23 -0.77 -19.73
CA GLU A 305 -2.37 -0.48 -20.56
C GLU A 305 -3.23 -1.75 -20.68
N LEU A 306 -4.50 -1.65 -20.33
CA LEU A 306 -5.44 -2.75 -20.38
C LEU A 306 -6.60 -2.35 -21.30
N ASN A 307 -7.04 -3.25 -22.19
CA ASN A 307 -8.21 -3.02 -23.02
C ASN A 307 -9.51 -3.12 -22.17
N ARG A 308 -10.62 -2.58 -22.70
CA ARG A 308 -11.91 -2.56 -21.99
C ARG A 308 -12.47 -3.96 -21.74
N ASP A 309 -12.18 -4.91 -22.60
CA ASP A 309 -12.58 -6.32 -22.42
C ASP A 309 -11.76 -7.00 -21.31
N GLN A 310 -10.76 -6.32 -20.77
CA GLN A 310 -9.92 -6.75 -19.64
C GLN A 310 -9.24 -8.10 -19.88
N ASN A 311 -8.83 -8.36 -21.08
CA ASN A 311 -8.21 -9.63 -21.50
C ASN A 311 -6.87 -9.47 -22.21
N HIS A 312 -6.41 -8.23 -22.40
CA HIS A 312 -5.15 -7.90 -23.04
C HIS A 312 -4.48 -6.72 -22.33
N ALA A 313 -3.38 -7.01 -21.62
CA ALA A 313 -2.55 -6.04 -20.92
C ALA A 313 -1.19 -5.86 -21.59
N LYS A 314 -0.65 -4.64 -21.56
CA LYS A 314 0.67 -4.27 -22.08
C LYS A 314 1.42 -3.52 -21.03
N LEU A 315 2.66 -3.92 -20.70
CA LEU A 315 3.56 -3.10 -19.92
C LEU A 315 4.31 -2.14 -20.85
N CYS A 316 4.00 -0.86 -20.73
CA CYS A 316 4.54 0.21 -21.55
C CYS A 316 5.51 1.09 -20.75
N GLN A 317 6.62 1.48 -21.38
CA GLN A 317 7.63 2.40 -20.87
C GLN A 317 7.57 3.72 -21.63
N TYR A 318 7.47 4.84 -20.92
CA TYR A 318 7.42 6.18 -21.48
C TYR A 318 8.59 7.03 -20.99
N ASN A 319 9.08 7.92 -21.87
CA ASN A 319 10.04 8.95 -21.51
C ASN A 319 9.36 10.05 -20.69
N THR A 320 9.93 10.42 -19.55
CA THR A 320 9.31 11.37 -18.62
C THR A 320 9.46 12.83 -19.02
N GLU A 321 10.43 13.14 -19.89
CA GLU A 321 10.68 14.50 -20.39
C GLU A 321 9.85 14.82 -21.64
N THR A 322 9.68 13.84 -22.55
CA THR A 322 8.97 14.04 -23.81
C THR A 322 7.55 13.49 -23.83
N GLY A 323 7.23 12.55 -22.94
CA GLY A 323 5.96 11.82 -22.92
C GLY A 323 5.88 10.70 -23.98
N GLU A 324 6.90 10.49 -24.79
CA GLU A 324 6.87 9.53 -25.89
C GLU A 324 7.00 8.07 -25.38
N LEU A 325 6.30 7.16 -26.05
CA LEU A 325 6.43 5.72 -25.83
C LEU A 325 7.83 5.28 -26.26
N MET A 326 8.59 4.72 -25.32
CA MET A 326 9.92 4.17 -25.58
C MET A 326 9.85 2.70 -26.01
N ALA A 327 9.02 1.91 -25.33
CA ALA A 327 8.86 0.48 -25.61
C ALA A 327 7.57 -0.07 -25.01
N THR A 328 6.99 -1.08 -25.67
CA THR A 328 6.12 -2.08 -25.06
C THR A 328 6.99 -3.27 -24.68
N LEU A 329 7.18 -3.47 -23.38
CA LEU A 329 8.13 -4.47 -22.88
C LEU A 329 7.63 -5.90 -23.06
N PHE A 330 6.38 -6.13 -22.75
CA PHE A 330 5.69 -7.40 -22.99
C PHE A 330 4.17 -7.19 -22.97
N GLU A 331 3.48 -8.21 -23.46
CA GLU A 331 2.02 -8.27 -23.48
C GLU A 331 1.55 -9.54 -22.76
N GLU A 332 0.40 -9.46 -22.13
CA GLU A 332 -0.27 -10.59 -21.49
C GLU A 332 -1.71 -10.67 -21.96
N THR A 333 -2.10 -11.84 -22.46
CA THR A 333 -3.45 -12.10 -22.96
C THR A 333 -4.04 -13.33 -22.30
N HIS A 334 -5.34 -13.30 -22.07
CA HIS A 334 -6.04 -14.46 -21.53
C HIS A 334 -7.47 -14.51 -22.11
N PRO A 335 -8.01 -15.69 -22.47
CA PRO A 335 -9.33 -15.79 -23.08
C PRO A 335 -10.49 -15.33 -22.19
N LYS A 336 -10.29 -15.25 -20.87
CA LYS A 336 -11.29 -14.78 -19.93
C LYS A 336 -10.98 -13.37 -19.42
N TYR A 337 -9.86 -13.19 -18.72
CA TYR A 337 -9.45 -11.89 -18.16
C TYR A 337 -7.96 -11.86 -17.80
N VAL A 338 -7.39 -10.66 -17.81
CA VAL A 338 -6.09 -10.29 -17.23
C VAL A 338 -6.37 -9.19 -16.23
N GLU A 339 -5.93 -9.37 -14.99
CA GLU A 339 -6.23 -8.46 -13.89
C GLU A 339 -4.94 -7.98 -13.20
N PRO A 340 -4.28 -6.94 -13.72
CA PRO A 340 -3.05 -6.40 -13.13
C PRO A 340 -3.38 -5.60 -11.87
N GLN A 341 -3.06 -6.14 -10.69
CA GLN A 341 -3.38 -5.53 -9.40
C GLN A 341 -2.22 -4.74 -8.79
N HIS A 342 -0.99 -4.94 -9.28
CA HIS A 342 0.20 -4.40 -8.66
C HIS A 342 1.15 -3.77 -9.68
N PRO A 343 1.74 -2.60 -9.36
CA PRO A 343 2.79 -2.01 -10.17
C PRO A 343 4.05 -2.90 -10.16
N ILE A 344 4.91 -2.74 -11.17
CA ILE A 344 6.23 -3.35 -11.17
C ILE A 344 7.06 -2.77 -10.01
N VAL A 345 7.91 -3.62 -9.42
CA VAL A 345 8.77 -3.24 -8.29
C VAL A 345 10.23 -3.47 -8.66
N PHE A 346 10.99 -2.38 -8.78
CA PHE A 346 12.43 -2.47 -9.07
C PHE A 346 13.20 -3.08 -7.91
N LEU A 347 14.25 -3.85 -8.23
CA LEU A 347 15.14 -4.38 -7.21
C LEU A 347 15.99 -3.24 -6.62
N PRO A 348 16.03 -3.07 -5.29
CA PRO A 348 16.73 -1.94 -4.68
C PRO A 348 18.26 -2.00 -4.81
N TRP A 349 18.84 -3.08 -5.37
CA TRP A 349 20.27 -3.26 -5.63
C TRP A 349 20.60 -3.43 -7.12
N ASP A 350 19.58 -3.49 -8.00
CA ASP A 350 19.78 -3.65 -9.44
C ASP A 350 18.66 -2.95 -10.21
N ASN A 351 18.90 -1.72 -10.59
CA ASN A 351 17.95 -0.86 -11.33
C ASN A 351 17.59 -1.39 -12.73
N ASN A 352 18.29 -2.45 -13.21
CA ASN A 352 18.00 -3.09 -14.49
C ASN A 352 17.04 -4.26 -14.38
N LYS A 353 16.51 -4.54 -13.19
CA LYS A 353 15.58 -5.64 -12.94
C LYS A 353 14.39 -5.19 -12.09
N PHE A 354 13.24 -5.79 -12.39
CA PHE A 354 12.02 -5.57 -11.62
C PHE A 354 11.24 -6.88 -11.45
N ILE A 355 10.39 -6.91 -10.43
CA ILE A 355 9.41 -7.96 -10.19
C ILE A 355 8.07 -7.49 -10.76
N TYR A 356 7.41 -8.38 -11.47
CA TYR A 356 6.03 -8.26 -11.95
C TYR A 356 5.17 -9.37 -11.34
N GLN A 357 3.95 -9.05 -10.94
CA GLN A 357 2.96 -10.01 -10.45
C GLN A 357 1.97 -10.34 -11.57
N SER A 358 1.72 -11.62 -11.79
CA SER A 358 0.82 -12.08 -12.85
C SER A 358 0.11 -13.37 -12.46
N GLN A 359 -1.12 -13.52 -12.98
CA GLN A 359 -1.95 -14.71 -12.81
C GLN A 359 -1.88 -15.65 -14.05
N ARG A 360 -0.88 -15.49 -14.91
CA ARG A 360 -0.76 -16.18 -16.21
C ARG A 360 -0.74 -17.70 -16.14
N ASP A 361 -0.36 -18.28 -15.01
CA ASP A 361 -0.35 -19.72 -14.74
C ASP A 361 -1.52 -20.20 -13.85
N GLY A 362 -2.55 -19.34 -13.65
CA GLY A 362 -3.76 -19.63 -12.90
C GLY A 362 -3.80 -19.04 -11.49
N PHE A 363 -2.65 -18.69 -10.91
CA PHE A 363 -2.51 -18.08 -9.61
C PHE A 363 -1.58 -16.88 -9.66
N ASN A 364 -1.77 -15.90 -8.75
CA ASN A 364 -0.93 -14.71 -8.73
C ASN A 364 0.47 -15.03 -8.19
N HIS A 365 1.48 -14.93 -9.05
CA HIS A 365 2.87 -15.25 -8.75
C HIS A 365 3.84 -14.16 -9.18
N LEU A 366 5.09 -14.27 -8.71
CA LEU A 366 6.16 -13.31 -8.98
C LEU A 366 7.01 -13.77 -10.17
N TYR A 367 7.27 -12.82 -11.06
CA TYR A 367 8.11 -12.99 -12.24
C TYR A 367 9.21 -11.92 -12.24
N LEU A 368 10.46 -12.33 -12.40
CA LEU A 368 11.61 -11.44 -12.50
C LEU A 368 11.89 -11.11 -13.97
N TYR A 369 11.89 -9.84 -14.29
CA TYR A 369 12.19 -9.30 -15.62
C TYR A 369 13.39 -8.37 -15.58
N ASN A 370 14.03 -8.18 -16.73
CA ASN A 370 14.93 -7.06 -16.94
C ASN A 370 14.18 -5.87 -17.59
N VAL A 371 14.83 -4.70 -17.61
CA VAL A 371 14.25 -3.46 -18.18
C VAL A 371 14.04 -3.50 -19.70
N LYS A 372 14.50 -4.56 -20.39
CA LYS A 372 14.21 -4.80 -21.81
C LYS A 372 12.94 -5.62 -22.03
N GLY A 373 12.28 -6.06 -20.96
CA GLY A 373 11.08 -6.90 -21.04
C GLY A 373 11.37 -8.39 -21.17
N GLU A 374 12.61 -8.83 -20.98
CA GLU A 374 12.97 -10.25 -21.02
C GLU A 374 12.64 -10.91 -19.67
N LEU A 375 11.85 -11.98 -19.69
CA LEU A 375 11.58 -12.80 -18.52
C LEU A 375 12.84 -13.57 -18.13
N LEU A 376 13.37 -13.28 -16.96
CA LEU A 376 14.57 -13.95 -16.44
C LEU A 376 14.20 -15.20 -15.63
N LYS A 377 13.13 -15.14 -14.84
CA LYS A 377 12.76 -16.22 -13.93
C LYS A 377 11.34 -16.07 -13.37
N GLN A 378 10.64 -17.18 -13.21
CA GLN A 378 9.49 -17.26 -12.30
C GLN A 378 9.99 -17.54 -10.89
N LEU A 379 9.67 -16.69 -9.91
CA LEU A 379 10.18 -16.76 -8.55
C LEU A 379 9.30 -17.60 -7.62
N THR A 380 8.00 -17.63 -7.89
CA THR A 380 7.01 -18.39 -7.11
C THR A 380 6.08 -19.16 -8.03
N GLN A 381 5.59 -20.32 -7.56
CA GLN A 381 4.65 -21.17 -8.31
C GLN A 381 3.87 -22.07 -7.34
N GLY A 382 2.70 -22.54 -7.76
CA GLY A 382 1.84 -23.44 -6.99
C GLY A 382 0.38 -23.00 -7.00
N GLU A 383 -0.49 -23.78 -6.34
CA GLU A 383 -1.94 -23.51 -6.24
C GLU A 383 -2.25 -22.58 -5.05
N TRP A 384 -1.62 -21.43 -5.02
CA TRP A 384 -1.73 -20.41 -3.98
C TRP A 384 -1.37 -19.02 -4.55
N LEU A 385 -1.66 -17.95 -3.80
CA LEU A 385 -1.49 -16.58 -4.26
C LEU A 385 -0.39 -15.85 -3.50
N VAL A 386 0.44 -15.12 -4.22
CA VAL A 386 1.16 -13.98 -3.66
C VAL A 386 0.17 -12.82 -3.55
N GLN A 387 -0.09 -12.37 -2.34
CA GLN A 387 -1.01 -11.25 -2.09
C GLN A 387 -0.29 -9.91 -2.27
N GLN A 388 0.92 -9.80 -1.73
CA GLN A 388 1.69 -8.55 -1.75
C GLN A 388 3.20 -8.80 -1.67
N VAL A 389 3.98 -7.93 -2.31
CA VAL A 389 5.41 -7.75 -2.04
C VAL A 389 5.55 -6.73 -0.91
N LEU A 390 6.06 -7.18 0.22
CA LEU A 390 6.22 -6.35 1.43
C LEU A 390 7.54 -5.57 1.44
N GLY A 391 8.57 -6.09 0.76
CA GLY A 391 9.89 -5.47 0.71
C GLY A 391 11.00 -6.43 0.33
N PHE A 392 12.22 -6.03 0.63
CA PHE A 392 13.41 -6.76 0.21
C PHE A 392 14.45 -6.84 1.34
N ASN A 393 15.15 -7.98 1.40
CA ASN A 393 16.38 -8.09 2.15
C ASN A 393 17.56 -7.93 1.18
N ARG A 394 18.27 -6.80 1.23
CA ARG A 394 19.38 -6.48 0.32
C ARG A 394 20.58 -7.40 0.53
N GLN A 395 20.88 -7.78 1.77
CA GLN A 395 22.06 -8.59 2.11
C GLN A 395 21.95 -10.01 1.55
N THR A 396 20.76 -10.61 1.66
CA THR A 396 20.51 -11.97 1.20
C THR A 396 19.89 -12.03 -0.20
N GLN A 397 19.55 -10.88 -0.79
CA GLN A 397 18.85 -10.77 -2.07
C GLN A 397 17.54 -11.58 -2.11
N HIS A 398 16.74 -11.41 -1.06
CA HIS A 398 15.41 -12.01 -0.97
C HIS A 398 14.33 -10.96 -1.14
N VAL A 399 13.20 -11.34 -1.72
CA VAL A 399 11.95 -10.61 -1.66
C VAL A 399 11.10 -11.15 -0.51
N ILE A 400 10.49 -10.25 0.24
CA ILE A 400 9.57 -10.60 1.33
C ILE A 400 8.16 -10.44 0.82
N ILE A 401 7.37 -11.49 0.95
CA ILE A 401 6.00 -11.54 0.42
C ILE A 401 4.99 -11.92 1.49
N GLN A 402 3.77 -11.51 1.28
CA GLN A 402 2.59 -12.05 1.95
C GLN A 402 1.89 -13.01 0.99
N SER A 403 1.54 -14.21 1.46
CA SER A 403 0.95 -15.23 0.59
C SER A 403 0.02 -16.18 1.32
N THR A 404 -0.81 -16.88 0.53
CA THR A 404 -1.72 -17.94 1.00
C THR A 404 -1.13 -19.33 0.90
N GLU A 405 0.21 -19.48 0.80
CA GLU A 405 0.90 -20.75 0.57
C GLU A 405 0.56 -21.82 1.61
N THR A 406 0.42 -21.44 2.87
CA THR A 406 0.07 -22.38 3.95
C THR A 406 -1.37 -22.88 3.83
N SER A 407 -2.30 -21.98 3.53
CA SER A 407 -3.74 -22.27 3.42
C SER A 407 -4.45 -21.08 2.76
N PRO A 408 -5.48 -21.30 1.94
CA PRO A 408 -6.28 -20.21 1.37
C PRO A 408 -7.04 -19.37 2.42
N LEU A 409 -7.17 -19.88 3.65
CA LEU A 409 -7.79 -19.18 4.78
C LEU A 409 -6.78 -18.43 5.66
N GLN A 410 -5.50 -18.46 5.30
CA GLN A 410 -4.42 -17.84 6.05
C GLN A 410 -3.61 -16.90 5.15
N SER A 411 -2.93 -15.97 5.78
CA SER A 411 -2.02 -15.05 5.13
C SER A 411 -0.73 -14.99 5.93
N ASN A 412 0.35 -15.51 5.36
CA ASN A 412 1.62 -15.65 6.06
C ASN A 412 2.74 -14.92 5.29
N ILE A 413 3.80 -14.59 6.02
CA ILE A 413 4.94 -13.86 5.46
C ILE A 413 6.05 -14.85 5.11
N TYR A 414 6.54 -14.77 3.87
CA TYR A 414 7.62 -15.60 3.37
C TYR A 414 8.78 -14.77 2.84
N SER A 415 9.99 -15.29 3.00
CA SER A 415 11.19 -14.82 2.33
C SER A 415 11.46 -15.70 1.13
N VAL A 416 11.63 -15.13 -0.06
CA VAL A 416 11.86 -15.82 -1.33
C VAL A 416 13.21 -15.42 -1.89
N SER A 417 14.10 -16.37 -2.09
CA SER A 417 15.43 -16.15 -2.68
C SER A 417 15.33 -15.88 -4.19
N LEU A 418 15.89 -14.77 -4.66
CA LEU A 418 15.97 -14.49 -6.09
C LEU A 418 16.94 -15.41 -6.83
N LYS A 419 17.89 -16.02 -6.11
CA LYS A 419 18.92 -16.89 -6.70
C LYS A 419 18.37 -18.27 -7.08
N ASP A 420 17.74 -18.95 -6.12
CA ASP A 420 17.31 -20.35 -6.26
C ASP A 420 15.80 -20.56 -6.00
N CYS A 421 15.04 -19.49 -5.83
CA CYS A 421 13.57 -19.50 -5.59
C CYS A 421 13.16 -20.26 -4.32
N LYS A 422 14.08 -20.55 -3.42
CA LYS A 422 13.75 -21.16 -2.14
C LYS A 422 12.94 -20.20 -1.29
N ARG A 423 11.91 -20.74 -0.65
CA ARG A 423 11.00 -20.00 0.24
C ARG A 423 11.21 -20.44 1.67
N SER A 424 11.13 -19.50 2.58
CA SER A 424 11.18 -19.73 4.02
C SER A 424 10.09 -18.92 4.71
N LEU A 425 9.27 -19.59 5.50
CA LEU A 425 8.27 -18.94 6.33
C LEU A 425 8.97 -18.05 7.37
N LEU A 426 8.49 -16.82 7.52
CA LEU A 426 8.90 -15.88 8.54
C LEU A 426 7.81 -15.78 9.62
N GLY A 427 8.18 -16.10 10.87
CA GLY A 427 7.22 -16.07 11.98
C GLY A 427 6.40 -17.33 12.13
N ASN A 428 5.16 -17.18 12.62
CA ASN A 428 4.23 -18.27 12.87
C ASN A 428 3.43 -18.62 11.59
N SER A 429 3.06 -19.90 11.44
CA SER A 429 2.22 -20.39 10.33
C SER A 429 0.72 -20.29 10.59
N GLU A 430 0.30 -19.91 11.79
CA GLU A 430 -1.11 -19.87 12.16
C GLU A 430 -1.67 -18.44 12.10
N GLY A 431 -2.77 -18.26 11.36
CA GLY A 431 -3.53 -17.02 11.32
C GLY A 431 -3.25 -16.12 10.11
N ILE A 432 -3.50 -14.83 10.28
CA ILE A 432 -3.28 -13.76 9.31
C ILE A 432 -2.23 -12.82 9.89
N HIS A 433 -1.17 -12.60 9.14
CA HIS A 433 -0.03 -11.77 9.52
C HIS A 433 0.14 -10.58 8.60
#